data_b3f19adcdc277efa2b8493828d472e81
#
_entry.id   b3f19adcdc277efa2b8493828d472e81
#
_cell.length_a   1.000
_cell.length_b   1.000
_cell.length_c   1.000
_cell.angle_alpha   90.00
_cell.angle_beta   90.00
_cell.angle_gamma   90.00
#
_symmetry.space_group_name_H-M   'P 1'
#
loop_
_entity.id
_entity.type
_entity.pdbx_description
1 polymer ?
#
loop_
_entity_poly.entity_id
_entity_poly.type
_entity_poly.pdbx_seq_one_letter_code
_entity_poly.pdbx_strand_id
1 'polypeptide(L)'
;MASTKRYLVLMRAILILPMLAFLAACQVASPPPSGAPASTASSDNLPKLAPDVAMNNFRTVVAKVEPIAEDICRQETPDQNCNFTIAIERDRNAGINAFQTLDNAGNPYLVFTIGLIEDARNIDELAFVMGHEAAHHIARHIPRQRASAQGGALIFGVLAGIAGGDASMVQNAADIGATVGARRFSQDHELQADALGTVIAYRAGFDPERGAQYFTRLPDPGETFLGTHPPNANRIQIVRDTMASLR
;
A
#
# COMPACT_ATOMS: atom_id res chain seq x y z
N MET A 1 62.78 -25.46 25.49
CA MET A 1 62.20 -26.71 24.95
C MET A 1 61.05 -26.31 24.04
N ALA A 2 61.34 -26.11 22.77
CA ALA A 2 61.13 -26.98 21.63
C ALA A 2 59.66 -27.38 21.49
N SER A 3 58.95 -26.97 20.47
CA SER A 3 59.01 -27.57 19.17
C SER A 3 58.13 -26.76 18.12
N THR A 4 58.84 -26.43 17.08
CA THR A 4 58.40 -25.98 15.76
C THR A 4 57.64 -27.10 15.05
N LYS A 5 56.47 -26.80 14.41
CA LYS A 5 55.97 -27.60 13.28
C LYS A 5 55.49 -26.70 12.14
N ARG A 6 56.31 -26.75 11.09
CA ARG A 6 56.06 -26.24 9.74
C ARG A 6 54.94 -27.06 9.09
N TYR A 7 54.00 -26.42 8.42
CA TYR A 7 53.10 -27.08 7.46
C TYR A 7 53.35 -26.53 6.06
N LEU A 8 53.73 -27.44 5.24
CA LEU A 8 54.15 -27.45 3.85
C LEU A 8 52.98 -26.98 2.94
N VAL A 9 53.30 -26.07 2.02
CA VAL A 9 52.46 -25.66 0.91
C VAL A 9 52.48 -26.76 -0.16
N LEU A 10 51.36 -27.37 -0.46
CA LEU A 10 51.19 -28.24 -1.63
C LEU A 10 50.29 -27.54 -2.65
N MET A 11 50.95 -27.00 -3.69
CA MET A 11 50.32 -26.66 -4.96
C MET A 11 49.78 -27.93 -5.62
N ARG A 12 48.51 -28.01 -5.91
CA ARG A 12 47.94 -28.96 -6.86
C ARG A 12 47.33 -28.21 -8.01
N ALA A 13 47.96 -28.40 -9.17
CA ALA A 13 47.48 -28.03 -10.46
C ALA A 13 46.17 -28.76 -10.76
N ILE A 14 45.11 -28.03 -11.11
CA ILE A 14 43.85 -28.61 -11.59
C ILE A 14 43.83 -28.50 -13.11
N LEU A 15 43.82 -29.67 -13.76
CA LEU A 15 43.62 -29.85 -15.18
C LEU A 15 42.26 -29.28 -15.64
N ILE A 16 42.29 -28.44 -16.65
CA ILE A 16 41.10 -27.97 -17.37
C ILE A 16 40.71 -29.01 -18.40
N LEU A 17 39.59 -29.67 -18.23
CA LEU A 17 38.98 -30.57 -19.21
C LEU A 17 37.83 -29.81 -19.91
N PRO A 18 37.81 -29.70 -21.24
CA PRO A 18 36.68 -29.08 -21.94
C PRO A 18 35.54 -30.08 -22.06
N MET A 19 34.45 -29.84 -21.38
CA MET A 19 33.19 -30.59 -21.50
C MET A 19 32.36 -30.00 -22.65
N LEU A 20 32.34 -30.69 -23.80
CA LEU A 20 31.42 -30.42 -24.89
C LEU A 20 29.97 -30.63 -24.39
N ALA A 21 29.20 -29.57 -24.32
CA ALA A 21 27.76 -29.63 -24.04
C ALA A 21 26.99 -29.94 -25.32
N PHE A 22 26.34 -31.08 -25.36
CA PHE A 22 25.31 -31.43 -26.35
C PHE A 22 24.08 -30.56 -26.11
N LEU A 23 23.78 -29.65 -27.05
CA LEU A 23 22.52 -28.94 -27.13
C LEU A 23 21.46 -29.88 -27.74
N ALA A 24 20.70 -30.56 -26.88
CA ALA A 24 19.46 -31.21 -27.27
C ALA A 24 18.35 -30.15 -27.26
N ALA A 25 17.98 -29.67 -28.46
CA ALA A 25 16.82 -28.79 -28.64
C ALA A 25 15.55 -29.64 -28.49
N CYS A 26 14.94 -29.64 -27.29
CA CYS A 26 13.57 -30.06 -27.13
C CYS A 26 12.65 -28.92 -27.60
N GLN A 27 12.09 -29.06 -28.81
CA GLN A 27 10.98 -28.25 -29.25
C GLN A 27 9.75 -28.63 -28.41
N VAL A 28 9.40 -27.83 -27.42
CA VAL A 28 8.12 -27.92 -26.74
C VAL A 28 7.08 -27.31 -27.68
N ALA A 29 6.21 -28.17 -28.24
CA ALA A 29 5.04 -27.71 -28.98
C ALA A 29 4.18 -26.85 -28.08
N SER A 30 3.98 -25.60 -28.46
CA SER A 30 3.07 -24.68 -27.77
C SER A 30 1.64 -25.22 -27.89
N PRO A 31 0.87 -25.34 -26.77
CA PRO A 31 -0.54 -25.66 -26.89
C PRO A 31 -1.28 -24.52 -27.61
N PRO A 32 -2.38 -24.82 -28.33
CA PRO A 32 -3.16 -23.78 -28.98
C PRO A 32 -3.74 -22.81 -27.95
N PRO A 33 -3.91 -21.54 -28.31
CA PRO A 33 -4.48 -20.56 -27.40
C PRO A 33 -5.94 -20.91 -27.11
N SER A 34 -6.17 -21.49 -25.94
CA SER A 34 -7.52 -21.71 -25.41
C SER A 34 -7.98 -20.46 -24.67
N GLY A 35 -9.09 -19.91 -25.09
CA GLY A 35 -9.87 -18.93 -24.36
C GLY A 35 -9.50 -17.49 -24.69
N ALA A 36 -10.43 -16.82 -25.38
CA ALA A 36 -10.42 -15.38 -25.43
C ALA A 36 -10.35 -14.86 -23.99
N PRO A 37 -9.47 -13.89 -23.69
CA PRO A 37 -9.49 -13.26 -22.38
C PRO A 37 -10.88 -12.63 -22.20
N ALA A 38 -11.52 -12.93 -21.07
CA ALA A 38 -12.66 -12.13 -20.63
C ALA A 38 -12.20 -10.68 -20.70
N SER A 39 -12.86 -9.89 -21.54
CA SER A 39 -12.58 -8.46 -21.69
C SER A 39 -12.88 -7.83 -20.33
N THR A 40 -11.85 -7.67 -19.53
CA THR A 40 -11.89 -6.74 -18.40
C THR A 40 -11.99 -5.35 -19.04
N ALA A 41 -13.22 -4.86 -19.24
CA ALA A 41 -13.43 -3.50 -19.65
C ALA A 41 -12.68 -2.62 -18.65
N SER A 42 -11.65 -1.93 -19.12
CA SER A 42 -10.89 -0.98 -18.30
C SER A 42 -11.89 0.01 -17.71
N SER A 43 -11.81 0.25 -16.40
CA SER A 43 -12.70 1.22 -15.72
C SER A 43 -12.60 2.63 -16.31
N ASP A 44 -11.53 2.91 -17.06
CA ASP A 44 -11.30 4.18 -17.76
C ASP A 44 -12.42 4.52 -18.78
N ASN A 45 -13.09 3.50 -19.30
CA ASN A 45 -14.17 3.68 -20.29
C ASN A 45 -15.58 3.70 -19.68
N LEU A 46 -15.70 3.53 -18.36
CA LEU A 46 -17.02 3.62 -17.72
C LEU A 46 -17.43 5.09 -17.57
N PRO A 47 -18.68 5.45 -17.93
CA PRO A 47 -19.17 6.81 -17.75
C PRO A 47 -19.29 7.16 -16.27
N LYS A 48 -19.24 8.46 -15.94
CA LYS A 48 -19.56 8.94 -14.59
C LYS A 48 -21.01 8.57 -14.25
N LEU A 49 -21.21 8.19 -13.00
CA LEU A 49 -22.54 7.94 -12.47
C LEU A 49 -23.29 9.28 -12.28
N ALA A 50 -24.63 9.24 -12.34
CA ALA A 50 -25.42 10.38 -11.92
C ALA A 50 -25.19 10.64 -10.41
N PRO A 51 -25.16 11.89 -9.94
CA PRO A 51 -24.79 12.22 -8.56
C PRO A 51 -25.65 11.53 -7.49
N ASP A 52 -26.93 11.35 -7.75
CA ASP A 52 -27.86 10.62 -6.88
C ASP A 52 -27.54 9.13 -6.82
N VAL A 53 -27.19 8.53 -7.96
CA VAL A 53 -26.74 7.12 -8.04
C VAL A 53 -25.41 6.94 -7.29
N ALA A 54 -24.45 7.83 -7.49
CA ALA A 54 -23.17 7.81 -6.78
C ALA A 54 -23.36 7.90 -5.26
N MET A 55 -24.22 8.82 -4.80
CA MET A 55 -24.54 8.98 -3.38
C MET A 55 -25.29 7.77 -2.81
N ASN A 56 -26.19 7.15 -3.56
CA ASN A 56 -26.89 5.94 -3.13
C ASN A 56 -25.93 4.74 -3.03
N ASN A 57 -25.00 4.62 -3.97
CA ASN A 57 -23.93 3.63 -3.91
C ASN A 57 -23.08 3.85 -2.65
N PHE A 58 -22.70 5.10 -2.36
CA PHE A 58 -21.91 5.43 -1.18
C PHE A 58 -22.63 5.03 0.12
N ARG A 59 -23.93 5.34 0.25
CA ARG A 59 -24.73 4.92 1.42
C ARG A 59 -24.80 3.40 1.55
N THR A 60 -24.93 2.69 0.44
CA THR A 60 -24.94 1.22 0.41
C THR A 60 -23.60 0.66 0.86
N VAL A 61 -22.51 1.27 0.42
CA VAL A 61 -21.15 0.90 0.83
C VAL A 61 -20.96 1.13 2.33
N VAL A 62 -21.32 2.30 2.84
CA VAL A 62 -21.26 2.59 4.29
C VAL A 62 -21.98 1.49 5.07
N ALA A 63 -23.24 1.22 4.74
CA ALA A 63 -24.05 0.25 5.47
C ALA A 63 -23.47 -1.18 5.50
N LYS A 64 -22.63 -1.54 4.52
CA LYS A 64 -22.06 -2.89 4.42
C LYS A 64 -20.59 -2.96 4.87
N VAL A 65 -19.79 -1.96 4.54
CA VAL A 65 -18.33 -1.98 4.78
C VAL A 65 -18.02 -1.58 6.22
N GLU A 66 -18.69 -0.55 6.75
CA GLU A 66 -18.43 -0.05 8.10
C GLU A 66 -18.52 -1.16 9.17
N PRO A 67 -19.61 -1.96 9.29
CA PRO A 67 -19.69 -2.99 10.32
C PRO A 67 -18.65 -4.10 10.16
N ILE A 68 -18.25 -4.44 8.93
CA ILE A 68 -17.19 -5.42 8.67
C ILE A 68 -15.81 -4.84 9.07
N ALA A 69 -15.54 -3.60 8.73
CA ALA A 69 -14.29 -2.92 9.11
C ALA A 69 -14.15 -2.80 10.63
N GLU A 70 -15.23 -2.43 11.32
CA GLU A 70 -15.27 -2.37 12.78
C GLU A 70 -15.06 -3.74 13.44
N ASP A 71 -15.67 -4.80 12.90
CA ASP A 71 -15.50 -6.15 13.42
C ASP A 71 -14.05 -6.62 13.26
N ILE A 72 -13.44 -6.44 12.09
CA ILE A 72 -12.02 -6.73 11.86
C ILE A 72 -11.13 -5.89 12.78
N CYS A 73 -11.43 -4.60 12.95
CA CYS A 73 -10.71 -3.72 13.87
C CYS A 73 -10.72 -4.27 15.30
N ARG A 74 -11.87 -4.67 15.81
CA ARG A 74 -12.00 -5.25 17.17
C ARG A 74 -11.26 -6.56 17.33
N GLN A 75 -11.14 -7.35 16.26
CA GLN A 75 -10.40 -8.61 16.29
C GLN A 75 -8.88 -8.38 16.24
N GLU A 76 -8.40 -7.51 15.36
CA GLU A 76 -6.98 -7.31 15.10
C GLU A 76 -6.33 -6.32 16.10
N THR A 77 -7.09 -5.34 16.58
CA THR A 77 -6.59 -4.25 17.43
C THR A 77 -7.58 -3.89 18.55
N PRO A 78 -7.84 -4.80 19.48
CA PRO A 78 -8.87 -4.67 20.51
C PRO A 78 -8.64 -3.50 21.48
N ASP A 79 -7.45 -2.93 21.51
CA ASP A 79 -7.05 -1.79 22.32
C ASP A 79 -7.25 -0.43 21.61
N GLN A 80 -7.78 -0.42 20.38
CA GLN A 80 -8.15 0.79 19.66
C GLN A 80 -9.65 1.08 19.74
N ASN A 81 -10.02 2.36 19.54
CA ASN A 81 -11.41 2.71 19.27
C ASN A 81 -11.74 2.29 17.83
N CYS A 82 -12.63 1.32 17.66
CA CYS A 82 -13.06 0.78 16.38
C CYS A 82 -14.42 1.30 15.90
N ASN A 83 -14.99 2.30 16.59
CA ASN A 83 -16.24 2.92 16.17
C ASN A 83 -15.93 4.03 15.16
N PHE A 84 -16.05 3.72 13.88
CA PHE A 84 -15.77 4.68 12.81
C PHE A 84 -16.86 5.75 12.72
N THR A 85 -16.45 6.99 12.45
CA THR A 85 -17.36 8.06 12.02
C THR A 85 -17.13 8.31 10.54
N ILE A 86 -18.14 8.01 9.73
CA ILE A 86 -18.07 8.26 8.28
C ILE A 86 -18.56 9.67 7.99
N ALA A 87 -17.70 10.49 7.40
CA ALA A 87 -17.98 11.90 7.10
C ALA A 87 -17.88 12.20 5.60
N ILE A 88 -18.69 13.14 5.13
CA ILE A 88 -18.64 13.64 3.75
C ILE A 88 -18.18 15.10 3.78
N GLU A 89 -17.03 15.39 3.16
CA GLU A 89 -16.60 16.74 2.86
C GLU A 89 -17.36 17.23 1.62
N ARG A 90 -18.16 18.28 1.83
CA ARG A 90 -19.06 18.82 0.80
C ARG A 90 -18.48 19.96 -0.01
N ASP A 91 -17.33 20.51 0.41
CA ASP A 91 -16.65 21.51 -0.37
C ASP A 91 -16.13 20.91 -1.67
N ARG A 92 -16.67 21.36 -2.80
CA ARG A 92 -16.26 20.89 -4.12
C ARG A 92 -14.81 21.28 -4.48
N ASN A 93 -14.23 22.24 -3.80
CA ASN A 93 -12.83 22.65 -3.96
C ASN A 93 -11.86 21.73 -3.22
N ALA A 94 -12.35 20.84 -2.34
CA ALA A 94 -11.53 19.84 -1.65
C ALA A 94 -10.96 18.76 -2.59
N GLY A 95 -11.36 18.77 -3.87
CA GLY A 95 -10.87 17.83 -4.89
C GLY A 95 -11.43 16.42 -4.74
N ILE A 96 -10.73 15.46 -5.34
CA ILE A 96 -11.06 14.03 -5.32
C ILE A 96 -10.17 13.37 -4.27
N ASN A 97 -10.71 13.03 -3.10
CA ASN A 97 -9.93 12.48 -2.01
C ASN A 97 -10.78 11.68 -1.02
N ALA A 98 -10.16 10.70 -0.36
CA ALA A 98 -10.60 10.11 0.89
C ALA A 98 -9.40 10.04 1.85
N PHE A 99 -9.65 10.07 3.14
CA PHE A 99 -8.59 9.95 4.12
C PHE A 99 -9.12 9.51 5.49
N GLN A 100 -8.30 8.73 6.19
CA GLN A 100 -8.49 8.40 7.59
C GLN A 100 -7.81 9.46 8.46
N THR A 101 -8.49 9.86 9.53
CA THR A 101 -7.93 10.77 10.55
C THR A 101 -8.45 10.43 11.94
N LEU A 102 -7.91 11.11 12.96
CA LEU A 102 -8.37 11.03 14.35
C LEU A 102 -8.76 12.43 14.80
N ASP A 103 -9.85 12.53 15.56
CA ASP A 103 -10.15 13.76 16.27
C ASP A 103 -9.22 13.97 17.48
N ASN A 104 -9.40 15.07 18.22
CA ASN A 104 -8.59 15.38 19.38
C ASN A 104 -8.74 14.39 20.55
N ALA A 105 -9.84 13.63 20.58
CA ALA A 105 -10.09 12.57 21.56
C ALA A 105 -9.59 11.20 21.10
N GLY A 106 -9.06 11.10 19.87
CA GLY A 106 -8.57 9.85 19.28
C GLY A 106 -9.65 9.02 18.61
N ASN A 107 -10.84 9.57 18.36
CA ASN A 107 -11.89 8.85 17.63
C ASN A 107 -11.58 8.79 16.14
N PRO A 108 -11.79 7.65 15.46
CA PRO A 108 -11.49 7.49 14.06
C PRO A 108 -12.56 8.09 13.15
N TYR A 109 -12.11 8.86 12.17
CA TYR A 109 -12.93 9.39 11.08
C TYR A 109 -12.43 8.85 9.75
N LEU A 110 -13.39 8.41 8.90
CA LEU A 110 -13.16 8.15 7.49
C LEU A 110 -13.89 9.23 6.71
N VAL A 111 -13.14 10.10 6.06
CA VAL A 111 -13.66 11.28 5.37
C VAL A 111 -13.59 11.06 3.86
N PHE A 112 -14.71 11.33 3.17
CA PHE A 112 -14.82 11.20 1.73
C PHE A 112 -15.26 12.53 1.14
N THR A 113 -14.51 13.05 0.17
CA THR A 113 -14.97 14.26 -0.54
C THR A 113 -16.13 13.92 -1.48
N ILE A 114 -17.03 14.89 -1.66
CA ILE A 114 -18.09 14.75 -2.67
C ILE A 114 -17.51 14.51 -4.06
N GLY A 115 -16.32 15.06 -4.34
CA GLY A 115 -15.60 14.86 -5.59
C GLY A 115 -15.22 13.40 -5.83
N LEU A 116 -14.75 12.68 -4.80
CA LEU A 116 -14.44 11.25 -4.90
C LEU A 116 -15.69 10.40 -5.10
N ILE A 117 -16.76 10.69 -4.35
CA ILE A 117 -18.02 9.95 -4.45
C ILE A 117 -18.57 10.05 -5.87
N GLU A 118 -18.53 11.23 -6.49
CA GLU A 118 -19.00 11.50 -7.86
C GLU A 118 -18.00 11.01 -8.94
N ASP A 119 -16.73 10.81 -8.60
CA ASP A 119 -15.74 10.30 -9.57
C ASP A 119 -15.74 8.78 -9.69
N ALA A 120 -16.18 8.06 -8.67
CA ALA A 120 -16.27 6.60 -8.71
C ALA A 120 -17.19 6.14 -9.84
N ARG A 121 -16.76 5.11 -10.59
CA ARG A 121 -17.45 4.57 -11.76
C ARG A 121 -18.37 3.40 -11.44
N ASN A 122 -18.18 2.79 -10.30
CA ASN A 122 -18.97 1.68 -9.82
C ASN A 122 -18.92 1.62 -8.28
N ILE A 123 -19.81 0.81 -7.71
CA ILE A 123 -19.94 0.66 -6.25
C ILE A 123 -18.72 0.00 -5.61
N ASP A 124 -18.01 -0.88 -6.34
CA ASP A 124 -16.86 -1.61 -5.79
C ASP A 124 -15.66 -0.68 -5.59
N GLU A 125 -15.51 0.36 -6.40
CA GLU A 125 -14.49 1.39 -6.20
C GLU A 125 -14.69 2.12 -4.87
N LEU A 126 -15.91 2.52 -4.55
CA LEU A 126 -16.23 3.16 -3.26
C LEU A 126 -16.01 2.20 -2.09
N ALA A 127 -16.37 0.93 -2.25
CA ALA A 127 -16.20 -0.09 -1.22
C ALA A 127 -14.70 -0.37 -0.96
N PHE A 128 -13.91 -0.46 -2.02
CA PHE A 128 -12.47 -0.67 -1.91
C PHE A 128 -11.78 0.51 -1.23
N VAL A 129 -12.10 1.76 -1.65
CA VAL A 129 -11.53 2.97 -1.02
C VAL A 129 -11.92 3.04 0.46
N MET A 130 -13.18 2.74 0.81
CA MET A 130 -13.61 2.75 2.22
C MET A 130 -12.87 1.68 3.04
N GLY A 131 -12.70 0.47 2.51
CA GLY A 131 -11.91 -0.58 3.14
C GLY A 131 -10.44 -0.18 3.32
N HIS A 132 -9.85 0.50 2.35
CA HIS A 132 -8.49 1.01 2.40
C HIS A 132 -8.32 2.07 3.51
N GLU A 133 -9.24 3.05 3.61
CA GLU A 133 -9.18 4.06 4.67
C GLU A 133 -9.38 3.45 6.07
N ALA A 134 -10.29 2.48 6.21
CA ALA A 134 -10.46 1.74 7.45
C ALA A 134 -9.20 0.95 7.81
N ALA A 135 -8.54 0.35 6.83
CA ALA A 135 -7.30 -0.41 7.02
C ALA A 135 -6.16 0.47 7.56
N HIS A 136 -6.08 1.75 7.15
CA HIS A 136 -5.10 2.68 7.72
C HIS A 136 -5.26 2.83 9.24
N HIS A 137 -6.50 2.92 9.73
CA HIS A 137 -6.76 2.97 11.16
C HIS A 137 -6.43 1.64 11.86
N ILE A 138 -6.94 0.53 11.33
CA ILE A 138 -6.74 -0.81 11.91
C ILE A 138 -5.24 -1.13 12.02
N ALA A 139 -4.46 -0.85 10.97
CA ALA A 139 -3.01 -1.06 10.96
C ALA A 139 -2.21 0.02 11.71
N ARG A 140 -2.87 1.00 12.36
CA ARG A 140 -2.23 2.09 13.13
C ARG A 140 -1.24 2.93 12.32
N HIS A 141 -1.55 3.22 11.05
CA HIS A 141 -0.60 3.89 10.16
C HIS A 141 -0.26 5.30 10.62
N ILE A 142 -1.21 6.10 11.15
CA ILE A 142 -0.94 7.45 11.67
C ILE A 142 0.08 7.42 12.82
N PRO A 143 -0.11 6.65 13.92
CA PRO A 143 0.87 6.62 14.99
C PRO A 143 2.22 6.02 14.55
N ARG A 144 2.22 5.01 13.68
CA ARG A 144 3.45 4.42 13.14
C ARG A 144 4.23 5.41 12.28
N GLN A 145 3.55 6.18 11.42
CA GLN A 145 4.16 7.22 10.60
C GLN A 145 4.77 8.32 11.47
N ARG A 146 4.06 8.77 12.52
CA ARG A 146 4.59 9.74 13.49
C ARG A 146 5.83 9.23 14.21
N ALA A 147 5.82 7.98 14.66
CA ALA A 147 6.97 7.37 15.31
C ALA A 147 8.18 7.27 14.39
N SER A 148 7.95 6.92 13.10
CA SER A 148 9.01 6.84 12.09
C SER A 148 9.60 8.22 11.75
N ALA A 149 8.75 9.24 11.66
CA ALA A 149 9.20 10.62 11.47
C ALA A 149 10.07 11.09 12.64
N GLN A 150 9.62 10.83 13.88
CA GLN A 150 10.38 11.16 15.10
C GLN A 150 11.72 10.42 15.17
N GLY A 151 11.75 9.14 14.85
CA GLY A 151 12.96 8.33 14.77
C GLY A 151 13.95 8.86 13.72
N GLY A 152 13.46 9.20 12.54
CA GLY A 152 14.27 9.80 11.48
C GLY A 152 14.84 11.16 11.90
N ALA A 153 14.04 12.03 12.50
CA ALA A 153 14.49 13.33 13.02
C ALA A 153 15.63 13.16 14.05
N LEU A 154 15.44 12.24 14.99
CA LEU A 154 16.44 11.99 16.04
C LEU A 154 17.77 11.51 15.45
N ILE A 155 17.74 10.51 14.56
CA ILE A 155 18.95 9.94 13.96
C ILE A 155 19.72 11.01 13.17
N PHE A 156 19.06 11.74 12.28
CA PHE A 156 19.72 12.73 11.43
C PHE A 156 20.21 13.94 12.24
N GLY A 157 19.43 14.39 13.22
CA GLY A 157 19.84 15.48 14.11
C GLY A 157 21.07 15.12 14.96
N VAL A 158 21.13 13.90 15.52
CA VAL A 158 22.29 13.40 16.28
C VAL A 158 23.51 13.29 15.38
N LEU A 159 23.38 12.73 14.19
CA LEU A 159 24.51 12.62 13.25
C LEU A 159 25.06 13.99 12.86
N ALA A 160 24.21 14.98 12.61
CA ALA A 160 24.65 16.34 12.31
C ALA A 160 25.38 16.98 13.51
N GLY A 161 24.90 16.77 14.74
CA GLY A 161 25.55 17.25 15.96
C GLY A 161 26.94 16.61 16.17
N ILE A 162 27.06 15.29 15.99
CA ILE A 162 28.35 14.58 16.07
C ILE A 162 29.35 15.08 15.01
N ALA A 163 28.85 15.45 13.82
CA ALA A 163 29.66 16.02 12.75
C ALA A 163 30.07 17.48 12.99
N GLY A 164 29.71 18.08 14.13
CA GLY A 164 30.09 19.44 14.49
C GLY A 164 29.17 20.50 13.91
N GLY A 165 27.96 20.13 13.50
CA GLY A 165 26.94 21.08 13.01
C GLY A 165 26.45 22.02 14.11
N ASP A 166 26.21 23.27 13.73
CA ASP A 166 25.53 24.23 14.61
C ASP A 166 24.02 23.90 14.78
N ALA A 167 23.33 24.64 15.64
CA ALA A 167 21.93 24.38 15.94
C ALA A 167 21.01 24.41 14.70
N SER A 168 21.32 25.27 13.71
CA SER A 168 20.53 25.35 12.47
C SER A 168 20.78 24.13 11.56
N MET A 169 22.01 23.66 11.47
CA MET A 169 22.36 22.44 10.72
C MET A 169 21.71 21.20 11.36
N VAL A 170 21.73 21.10 12.68
CA VAL A 170 21.09 20.01 13.43
C VAL A 170 19.59 20.01 13.17
N GLN A 171 18.92 21.19 13.24
CA GLN A 171 17.49 21.29 12.98
C GLN A 171 17.13 20.91 11.53
N ASN A 172 17.85 21.44 10.55
CA ASN A 172 17.63 21.10 9.14
C ASN A 172 17.83 19.59 8.88
N ALA A 173 18.83 18.99 9.48
CA ALA A 173 19.06 17.54 9.37
C ALA A 173 17.92 16.75 10.02
N ALA A 174 17.41 17.17 11.17
CA ALA A 174 16.26 16.54 11.82
C ALA A 174 14.99 16.64 10.96
N ASP A 175 14.72 17.77 10.32
CA ASP A 175 13.56 17.97 9.44
C ASP A 175 13.65 17.07 8.19
N ILE A 176 14.84 16.93 7.60
CA ILE A 176 15.11 15.98 6.51
C ILE A 176 14.88 14.55 6.99
N GLY A 177 15.40 14.19 8.15
CA GLY A 177 15.27 12.87 8.76
C GLY A 177 13.81 12.51 9.06
N ALA A 178 13.02 13.46 9.56
CA ALA A 178 11.58 13.31 9.77
C ALA A 178 10.86 13.02 8.44
N THR A 179 11.19 13.78 7.41
CA THR A 179 10.59 13.62 6.07
C THR A 179 10.92 12.24 5.46
N VAL A 180 12.18 11.83 5.53
CA VAL A 180 12.64 10.52 5.01
C VAL A 180 11.98 9.38 5.80
N GLY A 181 11.93 9.49 7.14
CA GLY A 181 11.31 8.49 8.01
C GLY A 181 9.83 8.31 7.71
N ALA A 182 9.08 9.41 7.59
CA ALA A 182 7.65 9.37 7.27
C ALA A 182 7.38 8.75 5.89
N ARG A 183 8.15 9.11 4.86
CA ARG A 183 7.92 8.66 3.47
C ARG A 183 8.27 7.20 3.24
N ARG A 184 9.36 6.70 3.83
CA ARG A 184 9.76 5.29 3.66
C ARG A 184 8.69 4.32 4.14
N PHE A 185 8.03 4.63 5.26
CA PHE A 185 6.97 3.80 5.79
C PHE A 185 5.63 4.02 5.08
N SER A 186 5.46 5.14 4.35
CA SER A 186 4.22 5.43 3.65
C SER A 186 3.90 4.43 2.55
N GLN A 187 4.88 4.01 1.75
CA GLN A 187 4.67 3.03 0.68
C GLN A 187 4.27 1.65 1.22
N ASP A 188 4.94 1.17 2.27
CA ASP A 188 4.61 -0.10 2.92
C ASP A 188 3.22 -0.02 3.57
N HIS A 189 2.85 1.12 4.16
CA HIS A 189 1.53 1.34 4.73
C HIS A 189 0.42 1.29 3.68
N GLU A 190 0.65 1.85 2.49
CA GLU A 190 -0.30 1.81 1.38
C GLU A 190 -0.56 0.38 0.91
N LEU A 191 0.49 -0.41 0.69
CA LEU A 191 0.35 -1.82 0.30
C LEU A 191 -0.33 -2.66 1.39
N GLN A 192 -0.05 -2.38 2.66
CA GLN A 192 -0.74 -3.00 3.78
C GLN A 192 -2.22 -2.60 3.82
N ALA A 193 -2.53 -1.34 3.56
CA ALA A 193 -3.91 -0.84 3.51
C ALA A 193 -4.66 -1.42 2.31
N ASP A 194 -4.02 -1.58 1.15
CA ASP A 194 -4.61 -2.24 -0.02
C ASP A 194 -4.93 -3.71 0.26
N ALA A 195 -4.01 -4.45 0.90
CA ALA A 195 -4.24 -5.84 1.25
C ALA A 195 -5.41 -6.00 2.26
N LEU A 196 -5.39 -5.25 3.36
CA LEU A 196 -6.45 -5.32 4.38
C LEU A 196 -7.77 -4.75 3.86
N GLY A 197 -7.74 -3.66 3.08
CA GLY A 197 -8.91 -3.09 2.41
C GLY A 197 -9.55 -4.07 1.44
N THR A 198 -8.75 -4.90 0.75
CA THR A 198 -9.24 -6.02 -0.07
C THR A 198 -10.03 -7.02 0.77
N VAL A 199 -9.51 -7.44 1.92
CA VAL A 199 -10.22 -8.35 2.84
C VAL A 199 -11.54 -7.75 3.30
N ILE A 200 -11.53 -6.49 3.70
CA ILE A 200 -12.72 -5.76 4.18
C ILE A 200 -13.79 -5.69 3.09
N ALA A 201 -13.43 -5.21 1.89
CA ALA A 201 -14.37 -5.06 0.78
C ALA A 201 -14.94 -6.41 0.32
N TYR A 202 -14.09 -7.46 0.25
CA TYR A 202 -14.52 -8.82 -0.09
C TYR A 202 -15.51 -9.39 0.93
N ARG A 203 -15.22 -9.28 2.23
CA ARG A 203 -16.13 -9.73 3.31
C ARG A 203 -17.43 -8.94 3.35
N ALA A 204 -17.41 -7.68 2.92
CA ALA A 204 -18.62 -6.86 2.76
C ALA A 204 -19.46 -7.20 1.51
N GLY A 205 -18.99 -8.16 0.68
CA GLY A 205 -19.70 -8.65 -0.50
C GLY A 205 -19.49 -7.82 -1.77
N PHE A 206 -18.37 -7.10 -1.86
CA PHE A 206 -17.95 -6.37 -3.05
C PHE A 206 -16.80 -7.07 -3.78
N ASP A 207 -16.49 -6.62 -5.00
CA ASP A 207 -15.38 -7.10 -5.81
C ASP A 207 -14.17 -6.16 -5.69
N PRO A 208 -13.15 -6.49 -4.87
CA PRO A 208 -11.99 -5.63 -4.69
C PRO A 208 -11.11 -5.52 -5.95
N GLU A 209 -11.05 -6.55 -6.79
CA GLU A 209 -10.28 -6.49 -8.04
C GLU A 209 -10.88 -5.46 -9.01
N ARG A 210 -12.22 -5.40 -9.06
CA ARG A 210 -12.95 -4.37 -9.80
C ARG A 210 -12.80 -3.00 -9.12
N GLY A 211 -12.82 -2.95 -7.79
CA GLY A 211 -12.62 -1.73 -7.01
C GLY A 211 -11.24 -1.11 -7.23
N ALA A 212 -10.18 -1.94 -7.26
CA ALA A 212 -8.81 -1.50 -7.46
C ALA A 212 -8.53 -0.94 -8.88
N GLN A 213 -9.45 -1.13 -9.85
CA GLN A 213 -9.34 -0.44 -11.14
C GLN A 213 -9.41 1.08 -11.00
N TYR A 214 -9.87 1.59 -9.86
CA TYR A 214 -9.78 3.01 -9.52
C TYR A 214 -8.36 3.56 -9.67
N PHE A 215 -7.34 2.79 -9.31
CA PHE A 215 -5.93 3.18 -9.42
C PHE A 215 -5.46 3.42 -10.85
N THR A 216 -6.07 2.79 -11.85
CA THR A 216 -5.68 2.99 -13.26
C THR A 216 -5.96 4.41 -13.75
N ARG A 217 -6.86 5.13 -13.06
CA ARG A 217 -7.23 6.51 -13.38
C ARG A 217 -6.45 7.56 -12.59
N LEU A 218 -5.77 7.15 -11.52
CA LEU A 218 -4.94 8.05 -10.73
C LEU A 218 -3.60 8.27 -11.44
N PRO A 219 -3.02 9.48 -11.32
CA PRO A 219 -1.65 9.69 -11.75
C PRO A 219 -0.72 8.67 -11.08
N ASP A 220 0.08 7.97 -11.87
CA ASP A 220 1.03 7.02 -11.32
C ASP A 220 2.21 7.77 -10.68
N PRO A 221 2.47 7.59 -9.37
CA PRO A 221 3.59 8.23 -8.69
C PRO A 221 4.95 7.71 -9.15
N GLY A 222 5.00 6.60 -9.90
CA GLY A 222 6.24 5.96 -10.35
C GLY A 222 7.08 5.38 -9.20
N GLU A 223 8.32 4.99 -9.52
CA GLU A 223 9.27 4.43 -8.56
C GLU A 223 10.22 5.48 -7.97
N THR A 224 9.75 6.69 -7.70
CA THR A 224 10.60 7.72 -7.11
C THR A 224 10.93 7.41 -5.66
N PHE A 225 12.21 7.53 -5.27
CA PHE A 225 12.70 7.22 -3.91
C PHE A 225 11.95 7.98 -2.80
N LEU A 226 11.39 9.14 -3.08
CA LEU A 226 10.62 9.95 -2.15
C LEU A 226 9.13 10.03 -2.52
N GLY A 227 8.63 9.16 -3.40
CA GLY A 227 7.20 9.02 -3.68
C GLY A 227 6.41 8.64 -2.42
N THR A 228 5.26 9.25 -2.20
CA THR A 228 4.41 8.99 -1.02
C THR A 228 3.54 7.76 -1.21
N HIS A 229 3.29 7.35 -2.44
CA HIS A 229 2.51 6.16 -2.77
C HIS A 229 3.35 5.19 -3.61
N PRO A 230 3.11 3.87 -3.51
CA PRO A 230 3.72 2.90 -4.40
C PRO A 230 3.15 3.03 -5.82
N PRO A 231 3.86 2.51 -6.86
CA PRO A 231 3.33 2.45 -8.22
C PRO A 231 1.96 1.78 -8.27
N ASN A 232 1.05 2.31 -9.10
CA ASN A 232 -0.31 1.77 -9.21
C ASN A 232 -0.34 0.28 -9.59
N ALA A 233 0.62 -0.19 -10.39
CA ALA A 233 0.77 -1.60 -10.73
C ALA A 233 1.00 -2.49 -9.50
N ASN A 234 1.81 -2.04 -8.53
CA ASN A 234 2.07 -2.78 -7.28
C ASN A 234 0.82 -2.84 -6.41
N ARG A 235 0.05 -1.76 -6.35
CA ARG A 235 -1.22 -1.70 -5.63
C ARG A 235 -2.25 -2.67 -6.21
N ILE A 236 -2.40 -2.73 -7.52
CA ILE A 236 -3.28 -3.68 -8.20
C ILE A 236 -2.80 -5.12 -7.97
N GLN A 237 -1.48 -5.35 -8.00
CA GLN A 237 -0.92 -6.68 -7.79
C GLN A 237 -1.21 -7.20 -6.39
N ILE A 238 -1.01 -6.40 -5.33
CA ILE A 238 -1.30 -6.83 -3.95
C ILE A 238 -2.78 -7.16 -3.75
N VAL A 239 -3.68 -6.45 -4.41
CA VAL A 239 -5.12 -6.77 -4.38
C VAL A 239 -5.38 -8.16 -4.98
N ARG A 240 -4.79 -8.46 -6.15
CA ARG A 240 -4.91 -9.78 -6.79
C ARG A 240 -4.34 -10.91 -5.94
N ASP A 241 -3.15 -10.70 -5.38
CA ASP A 241 -2.48 -11.70 -4.53
C ASP A 241 -3.29 -11.97 -3.26
N THR A 242 -3.84 -10.92 -2.65
CA THR A 242 -4.74 -11.05 -1.50
C THR A 242 -6.01 -11.81 -1.87
N MET A 243 -6.65 -11.47 -2.99
CA MET A 243 -7.84 -12.19 -3.47
C MET A 243 -7.56 -13.66 -3.77
N ALA A 244 -6.39 -13.98 -4.32
CA ALA A 244 -6.00 -15.37 -4.56
C ALA A 244 -5.87 -16.18 -3.27
N SER A 245 -5.50 -15.53 -2.16
CA SER A 245 -5.39 -16.17 -0.84
C SER A 245 -6.73 -16.34 -0.12
N LEU A 246 -7.79 -15.64 -0.55
CA LEU A 246 -9.13 -15.67 0.07
C LEU A 246 -10.08 -16.68 -0.61
N ARG A 247 -9.70 -17.20 -1.77
CA ARG A 247 -10.47 -18.18 -2.57
C ARG A 247 -10.02 -19.60 -2.27
#